data_364773be05fb0d6da350a1c42a047ebf
#
_entry.id   364773be05fb0d6da350a1c42a047ebf
#
_cell.length_a   1.000
_cell.length_b   1.000
_cell.length_c   1.000
_cell.angle_alpha   90.00
_cell.angle_beta   90.00
_cell.angle_gamma   90.00
#
_symmetry.space_group_name_H-M   'P 1'
#
loop_
_entity.id
_entity.type
_entity.pdbx_description
1 polymer ?
#
loop_
_entity_poly.entity_id
_entity_poly.type
_entity_poly.pdbx_seq_one_letter_code
_entity_poly.pdbx_strand_id
1 'polypeptide(L)'
;MTDRSDQVTLREGLGLLGRAVRDEPGIFTVAVTGSAVFGAATALTAAVIGAVTDRVIVPAFARGHTTTAALAGAAVAIVGISVLKAAGIVTRRYFAGVMQYRLQAGYRRRVTRQYLRLPLSWHHRHPTGQLLSNANADVEAAWYPIAPFPMAVGVLVMLVVAVVAVVLTDPALAAVGLLVFPAILLVNLL
;
A
#
# COMPACT_ATOMS: atom_id res chain seq x y z
N MET A 1 34.63 15.45 -1.93
CA MET A 1 33.74 16.43 -1.25
C MET A 1 32.34 15.86 -1.35
N THR A 2 32.00 14.93 -0.45
CA THR A 2 30.68 14.28 -0.40
C THR A 2 29.68 15.27 0.18
N ASP A 3 28.72 15.58 -0.63
CA ASP A 3 27.65 16.54 -0.33
C ASP A 3 26.84 16.10 0.89
N ARG A 4 26.82 16.90 1.92
CA ARG A 4 26.08 16.69 3.17
C ARG A 4 24.60 17.01 3.05
N SER A 5 24.10 17.28 1.84
CA SER A 5 22.74 17.77 1.60
C SER A 5 21.68 16.70 1.42
N ASP A 6 22.05 15.41 1.24
CA ASP A 6 21.09 14.39 0.81
C ASP A 6 20.63 13.36 1.88
N GLN A 7 21.07 13.48 3.11
CA GLN A 7 20.54 12.62 4.16
C GLN A 7 19.40 13.31 4.91
N VAL A 8 18.23 13.37 4.28
CA VAL A 8 16.97 13.44 5.04
C VAL A 8 17.01 12.26 5.99
N THR A 9 17.23 12.53 7.27
CA THR A 9 17.34 11.45 8.25
C THR A 9 15.99 10.68 8.24
N LEU A 10 16.03 9.36 8.37
CA LEU A 10 14.82 8.52 8.48
C LEU A 10 13.81 9.10 9.48
N ARG A 11 14.30 9.75 10.53
CA ARG A 11 13.51 10.44 11.55
C ARG A 11 12.73 11.63 10.99
N GLU A 12 13.31 12.40 10.07
CA GLU A 12 12.63 13.53 9.43
C GLU A 12 11.57 13.04 8.43
N GLY A 13 11.88 11.98 7.67
CA GLY A 13 10.93 11.33 6.79
C GLY A 13 9.72 10.77 7.54
N LEU A 14 9.95 10.05 8.64
CA LEU A 14 8.88 9.55 9.51
C LEU A 14 8.08 10.70 10.15
N GLY A 15 8.74 11.82 10.48
CA GLY A 15 8.07 13.02 10.98
C GLY A 15 7.14 13.66 9.95
N LEU A 16 7.52 13.65 8.66
CA LEU A 16 6.67 14.11 7.56
C LEU A 16 5.46 13.20 7.36
N LEU A 17 5.66 11.88 7.37
CA LEU A 17 4.58 10.91 7.29
C LEU A 17 3.60 11.05 8.45
N GLY A 18 4.09 11.22 9.67
CA GLY A 18 3.25 11.45 10.85
C GLY A 18 2.42 12.74 10.76
N ARG A 19 2.98 13.82 10.18
CA ARG A 19 2.22 15.06 9.89
C ARG A 19 1.14 14.84 8.83
N ALA A 20 1.46 14.12 7.76
CA ALA A 20 0.51 13.78 6.71
C ALA A 20 -0.71 13.02 7.24
N VAL A 21 -0.48 12.02 8.10
CA VAL A 21 -1.55 11.25 8.74
C VAL A 21 -2.41 12.15 9.67
N ARG A 22 -1.79 13.10 10.37
CA ARG A 22 -2.52 14.05 11.23
C ARG A 22 -3.32 15.09 10.44
N ASP A 23 -2.83 15.51 9.29
CA ASP A 23 -3.51 16.50 8.44
C ASP A 23 -4.77 15.90 7.76
N GLU A 24 -4.74 14.60 7.41
CA GLU A 24 -5.85 13.90 6.71
C GLU A 24 -6.13 12.49 7.29
N PRO A 25 -6.50 12.37 8.58
CA PRO A 25 -6.60 11.08 9.26
C PRO A 25 -7.70 10.18 8.68
N GLY A 26 -8.85 10.74 8.31
CA GLY A 26 -9.98 9.98 7.76
C GLY A 26 -9.67 9.35 6.41
N ILE A 27 -9.01 10.10 5.52
CA ILE A 27 -8.62 9.61 4.19
C ILE A 27 -7.54 8.54 4.34
N PHE A 28 -6.58 8.76 5.22
CA PHE A 28 -5.54 7.78 5.52
C PHE A 28 -6.14 6.46 6.03
N THR A 29 -7.06 6.51 6.99
CA THR A 29 -7.72 5.33 7.53
C THR A 29 -8.44 4.54 6.46
N VAL A 30 -9.19 5.19 5.55
CA VAL A 30 -9.87 4.52 4.44
C VAL A 30 -8.87 3.87 3.48
N ALA A 31 -7.78 4.56 3.15
CA ALA A 31 -6.73 4.00 2.28
C ALA A 31 -6.06 2.77 2.92
N VAL A 32 -5.77 2.82 4.22
CA VAL A 32 -5.19 1.71 4.98
C VAL A 32 -6.17 0.54 5.07
N THR A 33 -7.45 0.80 5.34
CA THR A 33 -8.48 -0.25 5.36
C THR A 33 -8.60 -0.95 4.01
N GLY A 34 -8.64 -0.18 2.90
CA GLY A 34 -8.61 -0.75 1.56
C GLY A 34 -7.36 -1.60 1.30
N SER A 35 -6.22 -1.17 1.79
CA SER A 35 -4.95 -1.93 1.73
C SER A 35 -5.01 -3.23 2.53
N ALA A 36 -5.56 -3.19 3.74
CA ALA A 36 -5.72 -4.36 4.60
C ALA A 36 -6.66 -5.39 3.97
N VAL A 37 -7.80 -4.94 3.44
CA VAL A 37 -8.75 -5.79 2.70
C VAL A 37 -8.08 -6.43 1.49
N PHE A 38 -7.34 -5.65 0.69
CA PHE A 38 -6.59 -6.18 -0.45
C PHE A 38 -5.54 -7.21 -0.03
N GLY A 39 -4.77 -6.94 1.02
CA GLY A 39 -3.73 -7.83 1.54
C GLY A 39 -4.32 -9.15 2.05
N ALA A 40 -5.35 -9.09 2.88
CA ALA A 40 -6.05 -10.25 3.40
C ALA A 40 -6.70 -11.08 2.27
N ALA A 41 -7.42 -10.45 1.35
CA ALA A 41 -8.04 -11.12 0.22
C ALA A 41 -6.99 -11.78 -0.70
N THR A 42 -5.81 -11.17 -0.87
CA THR A 42 -4.71 -11.75 -1.64
C THR A 42 -4.17 -13.02 -0.99
N ALA A 43 -3.93 -13.02 0.31
CA ALA A 43 -3.49 -14.19 1.06
C ALA A 43 -4.55 -15.30 1.05
N LEU A 44 -5.83 -14.94 1.24
CA LEU A 44 -6.94 -15.89 1.25
C LEU A 44 -7.28 -16.48 -0.12
N THR A 45 -6.81 -15.89 -1.22
CA THR A 45 -7.05 -16.42 -2.56
C THR A 45 -6.53 -17.86 -2.70
N ALA A 46 -5.36 -18.16 -2.15
CA ALA A 46 -4.81 -19.52 -2.16
C ALA A 46 -5.72 -20.51 -1.41
N ALA A 47 -6.24 -20.13 -0.24
CA ALA A 47 -7.15 -20.95 0.55
C ALA A 47 -8.48 -21.19 -0.18
N VAL A 48 -9.03 -20.18 -0.87
CA VAL A 48 -10.25 -20.32 -1.67
C VAL A 48 -10.02 -21.29 -2.83
N ILE A 49 -8.90 -21.16 -3.55
CA ILE A 49 -8.56 -22.07 -4.65
C ILE A 49 -8.39 -23.50 -4.12
N GLY A 50 -7.67 -23.70 -3.01
CA GLY A 50 -7.52 -25.00 -2.36
C GLY A 50 -8.87 -25.60 -1.97
N ALA A 51 -9.74 -24.84 -1.32
CA ALA A 51 -11.07 -25.29 -0.93
C ALA A 51 -11.96 -25.68 -2.13
N VAL A 52 -11.88 -24.94 -3.23
CA VAL A 52 -12.58 -25.26 -4.48
C VAL A 52 -12.02 -26.55 -5.08
N THR A 53 -10.71 -26.72 -5.09
CA THR A 53 -10.05 -27.93 -5.59
C THR A 53 -10.49 -29.15 -4.78
N ASP A 54 -10.40 -29.08 -3.46
CA ASP A 54 -10.67 -30.24 -2.59
C ASP A 54 -12.15 -30.63 -2.52
N ARG A 55 -13.04 -29.62 -2.54
CA ARG A 55 -14.49 -29.85 -2.35
C ARG A 55 -15.28 -30.04 -3.63
N VAL A 56 -14.75 -29.51 -4.76
CA VAL A 56 -15.49 -29.52 -6.03
C VAL A 56 -14.72 -30.30 -7.11
N ILE A 57 -13.45 -29.95 -7.35
CA ILE A 57 -12.69 -30.50 -8.48
C ILE A 57 -12.33 -31.96 -8.23
N VAL A 58 -11.65 -32.28 -7.13
CA VAL A 58 -11.21 -33.62 -6.80
C VAL A 58 -12.40 -34.61 -6.71
N PRO A 59 -13.51 -34.30 -6.01
CA PRO A 59 -14.67 -35.17 -5.99
C PRO A 59 -15.39 -35.34 -7.34
N ALA A 60 -15.34 -34.28 -8.20
CA ALA A 60 -15.92 -34.36 -9.53
C ALA A 60 -15.18 -35.36 -10.41
N PHE A 61 -13.86 -35.39 -10.38
CA PHE A 61 -13.03 -36.38 -11.09
C PHE A 61 -13.24 -37.81 -10.54
N ALA A 62 -13.33 -37.96 -9.21
CA ALA A 62 -13.53 -39.26 -8.59
C ALA A 62 -14.90 -39.88 -8.92
N ARG A 63 -15.94 -39.06 -9.08
CA ARG A 63 -17.32 -39.51 -9.35
C ARG A 63 -17.68 -39.52 -10.84
N GLY A 64 -16.87 -38.91 -11.70
CA GLY A 64 -17.16 -38.71 -13.14
C GLY A 64 -18.26 -37.68 -13.43
N HIS A 65 -18.83 -37.02 -12.40
CA HIS A 65 -19.85 -36.01 -12.54
C HIS A 65 -19.77 -34.95 -11.41
N THR A 66 -20.32 -33.80 -11.65
CA THR A 66 -20.46 -32.73 -10.64
C THR A 66 -21.86 -32.11 -10.73
N THR A 67 -22.30 -31.48 -9.65
CA THR A 67 -23.59 -30.78 -9.62
C THR A 67 -23.44 -29.32 -10.04
N THR A 68 -24.48 -28.79 -10.70
CA THR A 68 -24.53 -27.35 -11.06
C THR A 68 -24.37 -26.45 -9.83
N ALA A 69 -24.93 -26.87 -8.68
CA ALA A 69 -24.80 -26.15 -7.43
C ALA A 69 -23.35 -26.07 -6.94
N ALA A 70 -22.57 -27.14 -7.06
CA ALA A 70 -21.16 -27.16 -6.67
C ALA A 70 -20.33 -26.23 -7.59
N LEU A 71 -20.57 -26.26 -8.89
CA LEU A 71 -19.91 -25.36 -9.85
C LEU A 71 -20.28 -23.90 -9.59
N ALA A 72 -21.57 -23.61 -9.37
CA ALA A 72 -22.01 -22.27 -9.04
C ALA A 72 -21.39 -21.76 -7.72
N GLY A 73 -21.31 -22.60 -6.69
CA GLY A 73 -20.65 -22.28 -5.42
C GLY A 73 -19.16 -21.96 -5.60
N ALA A 74 -18.44 -22.77 -6.39
CA ALA A 74 -17.04 -22.51 -6.72
C ALA A 74 -16.86 -21.20 -7.50
N ALA A 75 -17.70 -20.94 -8.48
CA ALA A 75 -17.67 -19.69 -9.25
C ALA A 75 -17.93 -18.47 -8.35
N VAL A 76 -18.94 -18.53 -7.49
CA VAL A 76 -19.25 -17.45 -6.53
C VAL A 76 -18.10 -17.22 -5.56
N ALA A 77 -17.44 -18.25 -5.06
CA ALA A 77 -16.31 -18.11 -4.18
C ALA A 77 -15.11 -17.42 -4.86
N ILE A 78 -14.76 -17.84 -6.08
CA ILE A 78 -13.65 -17.26 -6.85
C ILE A 78 -13.96 -15.82 -7.28
N VAL A 79 -15.15 -15.55 -7.78
CA VAL A 79 -15.57 -14.20 -8.17
C VAL A 79 -15.66 -13.31 -6.95
N GLY A 80 -16.22 -13.80 -5.85
CA GLY A 80 -16.36 -13.05 -4.59
C GLY A 80 -15.02 -12.58 -4.04
N ILE A 81 -14.03 -13.48 -3.94
CA ILE A 81 -12.69 -13.09 -3.47
C ILE A 81 -12.00 -12.12 -4.44
N SER A 82 -12.22 -12.28 -5.75
CA SER A 82 -11.66 -11.40 -6.78
C SER A 82 -12.27 -10.00 -6.72
N VAL A 83 -13.58 -9.90 -6.54
CA VAL A 83 -14.29 -8.61 -6.36
C VAL A 83 -13.84 -7.91 -5.08
N LEU A 84 -13.72 -8.64 -3.97
CA LEU A 84 -13.24 -8.09 -2.71
C LEU A 84 -11.82 -7.53 -2.85
N LYS A 85 -10.94 -8.26 -3.53
CA LYS A 85 -9.58 -7.85 -3.84
C LYS A 85 -9.54 -6.61 -4.73
N ALA A 86 -10.38 -6.57 -5.78
CA ALA A 86 -10.50 -5.41 -6.67
C ALA A 86 -11.02 -4.17 -5.91
N ALA A 87 -12.03 -4.32 -5.08
CA ALA A 87 -12.56 -3.24 -4.25
C ALA A 87 -11.49 -2.69 -3.29
N GLY A 88 -10.71 -3.57 -2.66
CA GLY A 88 -9.61 -3.17 -1.77
C GLY A 88 -8.52 -2.36 -2.50
N ILE A 89 -8.08 -2.80 -3.70
CA ILE A 89 -7.03 -2.09 -4.45
C ILE A 89 -7.54 -0.74 -4.98
N VAL A 90 -8.79 -0.67 -5.46
CA VAL A 90 -9.39 0.58 -5.95
C VAL A 90 -9.52 1.59 -4.80
N THR A 91 -10.07 1.17 -3.67
CA THR A 91 -10.20 2.01 -2.48
C THR A 91 -8.83 2.54 -2.03
N ARG A 92 -7.85 1.66 -1.88
CA ARG A 92 -6.49 2.06 -1.50
C ARG A 92 -5.90 3.10 -2.46
N ARG A 93 -5.93 2.82 -3.78
CA ARG A 93 -5.31 3.71 -4.79
C ARG A 93 -5.99 5.06 -4.87
N TYR A 94 -7.32 5.05 -4.84
CA TYR A 94 -8.10 6.28 -4.92
C TYR A 94 -7.84 7.19 -3.72
N PHE A 95 -7.98 6.68 -2.50
CA PHE A 95 -7.83 7.48 -1.29
C PHE A 95 -6.37 7.87 -1.00
N ALA A 96 -5.39 7.03 -1.34
CA ALA A 96 -3.97 7.40 -1.28
C ALA A 96 -3.65 8.56 -2.24
N GLY A 97 -4.19 8.53 -3.47
CA GLY A 97 -4.06 9.63 -4.43
C GLY A 97 -4.75 10.91 -3.95
N VAL A 98 -5.98 10.82 -3.45
CA VAL A 98 -6.70 11.97 -2.88
C VAL A 98 -5.90 12.61 -1.73
N MET A 99 -5.35 11.80 -0.82
CA MET A 99 -4.52 12.27 0.28
C MET A 99 -3.29 13.01 -0.23
N GLN A 100 -2.54 12.43 -1.18
CA GLN A 100 -1.36 13.03 -1.76
C GLN A 100 -1.68 14.41 -2.37
N TYR A 101 -2.71 14.49 -3.21
CA TYR A 101 -3.07 15.75 -3.87
C TYR A 101 -3.60 16.81 -2.90
N ARG A 102 -4.32 16.44 -1.84
CA ARG A 102 -4.74 17.38 -0.80
C ARG A 102 -3.57 17.96 -0.03
N LEU A 103 -2.61 17.12 0.35
CA LEU A 103 -1.39 17.56 1.01
C LEU A 103 -0.59 18.50 0.11
N GLN A 104 -0.36 18.16 -1.15
CA GLN A 104 0.31 19.02 -2.12
C GLN A 104 -0.39 20.38 -2.26
N ALA A 105 -1.71 20.38 -2.44
CA ALA A 105 -2.49 21.61 -2.55
C ALA A 105 -2.42 22.47 -1.27
N GLY A 106 -2.46 21.84 -0.11
CA GLY A 106 -2.30 22.51 1.19
C GLY A 106 -0.94 23.19 1.35
N TYR A 107 0.12 22.46 1.01
CA TYR A 107 1.49 22.99 1.09
C TYR A 107 1.78 24.05 0.03
N ARG A 108 1.33 23.90 -1.21
CA ARG A 108 1.44 24.95 -2.24
C ARG A 108 0.80 26.24 -1.76
N ARG A 109 -0.40 26.19 -1.17
CA ARG A 109 -1.06 27.36 -0.59
C ARG A 109 -0.25 27.99 0.56
N ARG A 110 0.37 27.18 1.43
CA ARG A 110 1.21 27.68 2.53
C ARG A 110 2.45 28.39 1.99
N VAL A 111 3.15 27.78 1.03
CA VAL A 111 4.35 28.35 0.39
C VAL A 111 4.01 29.67 -0.34
N THR A 112 2.98 29.68 -1.18
CA THR A 112 2.55 30.89 -1.89
C THR A 112 2.15 32.00 -0.92
N ARG A 113 1.41 31.68 0.14
CA ARG A 113 1.04 32.67 1.17
C ARG A 113 2.27 33.25 1.87
N GLN A 114 3.30 32.43 2.08
CA GLN A 114 4.57 32.93 2.65
C GLN A 114 5.27 33.85 1.69
N TYR A 115 5.34 33.56 0.39
CA TYR A 115 5.91 34.45 -0.61
C TYR A 115 5.21 35.81 -0.63
N LEU A 116 3.88 35.82 -0.57
CA LEU A 116 3.11 37.10 -0.54
C LEU A 116 3.36 37.97 0.70
N ARG A 117 3.93 37.41 1.77
CA ARG A 117 4.27 38.15 2.99
C ARG A 117 5.68 38.73 2.97
N LEU A 118 6.52 38.31 2.03
CA LEU A 118 7.90 38.74 1.95
C LEU A 118 7.99 40.12 1.27
N PRO A 119 8.93 40.98 1.69
CA PRO A 119 9.08 42.33 1.11
C PRO A 119 9.55 42.24 -0.34
N LEU A 120 9.22 43.27 -1.13
CA LEU A 120 9.58 43.35 -2.54
C LEU A 120 11.11 43.29 -2.78
N SER A 121 11.90 43.83 -1.87
CA SER A 121 13.37 43.72 -1.89
C SER A 121 13.89 42.28 -1.83
N TRP A 122 13.13 41.35 -1.22
CA TRP A 122 13.45 39.94 -1.21
C TRP A 122 13.17 39.31 -2.58
N HIS A 123 12.02 39.65 -3.21
CA HIS A 123 11.63 39.14 -4.54
C HIS A 123 12.61 39.60 -5.64
N HIS A 124 13.17 40.79 -5.54
CA HIS A 124 14.17 41.30 -6.50
C HIS A 124 15.48 40.50 -6.48
N ARG A 125 15.76 39.76 -5.39
CA ARG A 125 16.96 38.92 -5.25
C ARG A 125 16.71 37.45 -5.58
N HIS A 126 15.46 37.06 -5.82
CA HIS A 126 15.10 35.64 -6.09
C HIS A 126 14.34 35.58 -7.43
N PRO A 127 14.86 34.85 -8.43
CA PRO A 127 14.19 34.73 -9.73
C PRO A 127 12.80 34.11 -9.58
N THR A 128 11.80 34.71 -10.21
CA THR A 128 10.40 34.22 -10.15
C THR A 128 10.25 32.80 -10.61
N GLY A 129 11.01 32.35 -11.62
CA GLY A 129 11.02 30.97 -12.09
C GLY A 129 11.46 29.96 -11.03
N GLN A 130 12.47 30.31 -10.21
CA GLN A 130 12.93 29.47 -9.11
C GLN A 130 11.87 29.36 -8.01
N LEU A 131 11.21 30.47 -7.66
CA LEU A 131 10.14 30.50 -6.66
C LEU A 131 8.96 29.62 -7.10
N LEU A 132 8.61 29.67 -8.38
CA LEU A 132 7.53 28.87 -8.95
C LEU A 132 7.92 27.38 -8.97
N SER A 133 9.16 27.05 -9.33
CA SER A 133 9.69 25.69 -9.29
C SER A 133 9.61 25.11 -7.87
N ASN A 134 10.10 25.84 -6.87
CA ASN A 134 10.06 25.41 -5.47
C ASN A 134 8.61 25.22 -4.98
N ALA A 135 7.69 26.09 -5.36
CA ALA A 135 6.28 25.98 -4.97
C ALA A 135 5.56 24.79 -5.62
N ASN A 136 6.04 24.28 -6.73
CA ASN A 136 5.42 23.16 -7.46
C ASN A 136 6.23 21.87 -7.36
N ALA A 137 7.44 21.85 -7.91
CA ALA A 137 8.25 20.64 -8.05
C ALA A 137 8.72 20.10 -6.69
N ASP A 138 9.20 20.97 -5.80
CA ASP A 138 9.69 20.55 -4.48
C ASP A 138 8.56 20.05 -3.59
N VAL A 139 7.38 20.71 -3.66
CA VAL A 139 6.19 20.24 -2.95
C VAL A 139 5.70 18.90 -3.49
N GLU A 140 5.73 18.72 -4.81
CA GLU A 140 5.35 17.44 -5.43
C GLU A 140 6.30 16.32 -5.00
N ALA A 141 7.62 16.55 -5.09
CA ALA A 141 8.64 15.59 -4.69
C ALA A 141 8.54 15.22 -3.19
N ALA A 142 8.31 16.19 -2.31
CA ALA A 142 8.18 15.97 -0.87
C ALA A 142 6.98 15.06 -0.49
N TRP A 143 5.87 15.12 -1.25
CA TRP A 143 4.65 14.37 -0.96
C TRP A 143 4.44 13.15 -1.84
N TYR A 144 5.32 12.89 -2.78
CA TYR A 144 5.27 11.69 -3.63
C TYR A 144 5.30 10.37 -2.82
N PRO A 145 6.11 10.22 -1.75
CA PRO A 145 6.19 8.98 -0.97
C PRO A 145 4.92 8.64 -0.18
N ILE A 146 3.96 9.55 -0.06
CA ILE A 146 2.71 9.30 0.66
C ILE A 146 1.81 8.28 -0.06
N ALA A 147 1.79 8.28 -1.38
CA ALA A 147 0.91 7.38 -2.16
C ALA A 147 1.21 5.88 -1.92
N PRO A 148 2.47 5.41 -1.87
CA PRO A 148 2.78 4.01 -1.56
C PRO A 148 2.66 3.64 -0.07
N PHE A 149 2.55 4.61 0.85
CA PHE A 149 2.57 4.31 2.29
C PHE A 149 1.43 3.39 2.75
N PRO A 150 0.14 3.56 2.36
CA PRO A 150 -0.92 2.62 2.70
C PRO A 150 -0.67 1.21 2.14
N MET A 151 0.07 1.08 1.03
CA MET A 151 0.43 -0.22 0.47
C MET A 151 1.35 -1.02 1.40
N ALA A 152 2.30 -0.36 2.07
CA ALA A 152 3.19 -1.02 3.03
C ALA A 152 2.39 -1.70 4.15
N VAL A 153 1.35 -1.03 4.66
CA VAL A 153 0.44 -1.61 5.65
C VAL A 153 -0.30 -2.83 5.10
N GLY A 154 -0.78 -2.76 3.85
CA GLY A 154 -1.44 -3.89 3.18
C GLY A 154 -0.52 -5.10 3.01
N VAL A 155 0.76 -4.88 2.70
CA VAL A 155 1.77 -5.95 2.61
C VAL A 155 1.99 -6.61 3.98
N LEU A 156 2.06 -5.82 5.06
CA LEU A 156 2.17 -6.37 6.41
C LEU A 156 0.96 -7.22 6.79
N VAL A 157 -0.25 -6.75 6.51
CA VAL A 157 -1.49 -7.53 6.75
C VAL A 157 -1.47 -8.82 5.92
N MET A 158 -1.11 -8.74 4.65
CA MET A 158 -0.98 -9.92 3.77
C MET A 158 -0.01 -10.93 4.35
N LEU A 159 1.16 -10.48 4.82
CA LEU A 159 2.17 -11.35 5.41
C LEU A 159 1.66 -12.03 6.68
N VAL A 160 1.03 -11.28 7.58
CA VAL A 160 0.45 -11.84 8.81
C VAL A 160 -0.61 -12.88 8.49
N VAL A 161 -1.55 -12.58 7.59
CA VAL A 161 -2.61 -13.52 7.19
C VAL A 161 -2.02 -14.75 6.52
N ALA A 162 -1.03 -14.61 5.66
CA ALA A 162 -0.37 -15.73 4.99
C ALA A 162 0.36 -16.63 5.99
N VAL A 163 1.13 -16.06 6.93
CA VAL A 163 1.83 -16.83 7.97
C VAL A 163 0.82 -17.59 8.84
N VAL A 164 -0.24 -16.92 9.31
CA VAL A 164 -1.29 -17.56 10.10
C VAL A 164 -1.95 -18.70 9.33
N ALA A 165 -2.27 -18.48 8.06
CA ALA A 165 -2.90 -19.50 7.23
C ALA A 165 -1.99 -20.74 7.07
N VAL A 166 -0.69 -20.56 6.83
CA VAL A 166 0.27 -21.66 6.70
C VAL A 166 0.46 -22.39 8.02
N VAL A 167 0.59 -21.69 9.14
CA VAL A 167 0.71 -22.29 10.49
C VAL A 167 -0.51 -23.15 10.83
N LEU A 168 -1.72 -22.70 10.47
CA LEU A 168 -2.95 -23.42 10.74
C LEU A 168 -3.15 -24.63 9.80
N THR A 169 -2.52 -24.62 8.62
CA THR A 169 -2.62 -25.70 7.64
C THR A 169 -1.58 -26.80 7.90
N ASP A 170 -0.33 -26.41 8.04
CA ASP A 170 0.80 -27.32 8.31
C ASP A 170 1.92 -26.57 9.06
N PRO A 171 2.08 -26.84 10.37
CA PRO A 171 3.14 -26.23 11.17
C PRO A 171 4.57 -26.54 10.70
N ALA A 172 4.80 -27.72 10.09
CA ALA A 172 6.12 -28.09 9.58
C ALA A 172 6.47 -27.25 8.35
N LEU A 173 5.50 -27.03 7.46
CA LEU A 173 5.67 -26.15 6.30
C LEU A 173 5.89 -24.69 6.73
N ALA A 174 5.21 -24.25 7.80
CA ALA A 174 5.42 -22.94 8.39
C ALA A 174 6.85 -22.74 8.90
N ALA A 175 7.42 -23.75 9.59
CA ALA A 175 8.79 -23.72 10.08
C ALA A 175 9.81 -23.62 8.92
N VAL A 176 9.60 -24.36 7.85
CA VAL A 176 10.44 -24.26 6.64
C VAL A 176 10.36 -22.86 6.02
N GLY A 177 9.15 -22.30 5.88
CA GLY A 177 8.95 -20.95 5.38
C GLY A 177 9.66 -19.89 6.22
N LEU A 178 9.59 -20.01 7.56
CA LEU A 178 10.21 -19.09 8.50
C LEU A 178 11.76 -19.12 8.42
N LEU A 179 12.35 -20.23 8.01
CA LEU A 179 13.79 -20.37 7.77
C LEU A 179 14.21 -19.82 6.38
N VAL A 180 13.40 -20.12 5.36
CA VAL A 180 13.72 -19.76 3.97
C VAL A 180 13.60 -18.24 3.74
N PHE A 181 12.58 -17.58 4.32
CA PHE A 181 12.39 -16.13 4.13
C PHE A 181 13.58 -15.28 4.59
N PRO A 182 14.13 -15.44 5.81
CA PRO A 182 15.31 -14.73 6.24
C PRO A 182 16.55 -15.07 5.40
N ALA A 183 16.70 -16.33 4.96
CA ALA A 183 17.81 -16.74 4.11
C ALA A 183 17.78 -16.03 2.75
N ILE A 184 16.61 -15.94 2.11
CA ILE A 184 16.45 -15.18 0.86
C ILE A 184 16.72 -13.69 1.07
N LEU A 185 16.24 -13.13 2.18
CA LEU A 185 16.50 -11.73 2.51
C LEU A 185 17.99 -11.46 2.67
N LEU A 186 18.71 -12.36 3.36
CA LEU A 186 20.15 -12.25 3.57
C LEU A 186 20.93 -12.32 2.24
N VAL A 187 20.53 -13.23 1.35
CA VAL A 187 21.16 -13.36 0.01
C VAL A 187 20.92 -12.12 -0.85
N ASN A 188 19.77 -11.44 -0.70
CA ASN A 188 19.47 -10.19 -1.43
C ASN A 188 20.20 -8.95 -0.87
N LEU A 189 20.71 -9.02 0.36
CA LEU A 189 21.44 -7.92 1.00
C LEU A 189 22.96 -8.02 0.80
N LEU A 190 23.46 -9.18 0.34
CA LEU A 190 24.87 -9.44 0.01
C LEU A 190 25.15 -9.19 -1.46
#